data_e18e6efd3578bf95381f1df476ceb541
#
_entry.id   e18e6efd3578bf95381f1df476ceb541
#
_cell.length_a   1.000
_cell.length_b   1.000
_cell.length_c   1.000
_cell.angle_alpha   90.00
_cell.angle_beta   90.00
_cell.angle_gamma   90.00
#
_symmetry.space_group_name_H-M   'P 1'
#
loop_
_entity.id
_entity.type
_entity.pdbx_description
1 polymer ?
#
loop_
_entity_poly.entity_id
_entity_poly.type
_entity_poly.pdbx_seq_one_letter_code
_entity_poly.pdbx_strand_id
1 'polypeptide(L)'
;MTIKSGFRAVVISWLSLSAGTIGIGELAAVQDQAPNRRDVAIVARDFQFVPNRIEVVQDELVRITLTSEGRPHSFAIDAYRIVKRAGAGQTIVFDFRADQAGTFSFYCNLTSVPQCKDMKGTLVVAPK
;
A
#
# COMPACT_ATOMS: atom_id res chain seq x y z
N MET A 1 64.14 -46.51 -20.28
CA MET A 1 63.92 -46.18 -20.06
C MET A 1 63.33 -45.16 -19.75
N THR A 2 62.97 -44.82 -19.48
CA THR A 2 62.50 -44.02 -19.22
C THR A 2 61.61 -43.14 -19.30
N ILE A 3 61.16 -42.81 -19.16
CA ILE A 3 60.32 -42.06 -19.27
C ILE A 3 59.67 -41.14 -18.69
N LYS A 4 59.47 -40.66 -18.57
CA LYS A 4 58.93 -39.89 -18.20
C LYS A 4 58.07 -39.10 -18.25
N SER A 5 57.66 -38.93 -18.25
CA SER A 5 56.85 -38.25 -18.32
C SER A 5 56.29 -37.27 -17.89
N GLY A 6 56.09 -36.80 -17.74
CA GLY A 6 55.73 -35.83 -17.45
C GLY A 6 54.53 -35.27 -17.48
N PHE A 7 54.18 -35.07 -17.09
CA PHE A 7 53.10 -34.62 -17.06
C PHE A 7 52.67 -33.64 -16.49
N ARG A 8 52.48 -33.19 -16.61
CA ARG A 8 52.05 -32.32 -16.31
C ARG A 8 50.95 -31.78 -16.33
N ALA A 9 50.47 -31.69 -15.98
CA ALA A 9 49.42 -31.36 -15.84
C ALA A 9 48.86 -30.21 -15.68
N VAL A 10 48.77 -29.85 -15.66
CA VAL A 10 48.32 -28.86 -15.61
C VAL A 10 47.31 -28.32 -15.33
N VAL A 11 46.89 -28.15 -15.08
CA VAL A 11 46.04 -27.66 -14.82
C VAL A 11 45.36 -26.74 -14.65
N ILE A 12 45.12 -26.46 -14.54
CA ILE A 12 44.56 -25.69 -14.38
C ILE A 12 43.74 -24.87 -14.26
N SER A 13 43.50 -24.48 -14.17
CA SER A 13 42.92 -23.67 -14.12
C SER A 13 41.98 -23.22 -13.96
N TRP A 14 41.62 -22.97 -13.76
CA TRP A 14 40.76 -22.55 -13.66
C TRP A 14 40.02 -21.90 -13.17
N LEU A 15 39.88 -21.82 -13.11
CA LEU A 15 39.37 -21.38 -12.63
C LEU A 15 38.70 -20.39 -12.43
N SER A 16 38.57 -20.04 -12.38
CA SER A 16 38.16 -19.10 -12.16
C SER A 16 37.10 -18.61 -12.28
N LEU A 17 36.91 -18.48 -12.43
CA LEU A 17 35.99 -18.03 -12.62
C LEU A 17 35.06 -17.60 -12.06
N SER A 18 34.55 -17.67 -11.87
CA SER A 18 33.60 -17.49 -11.32
C SER A 18 33.19 -16.37 -10.87
N ALA A 19 33.42 -15.90 -10.65
CA ALA A 19 33.10 -14.94 -10.09
C ALA A 19 32.15 -14.14 -10.48
N GLY A 20 31.96 -13.51 -10.76
CA GLY A 20 31.11 -12.69 -11.17
C GLY A 20 29.85 -12.63 -10.89
N THR A 21 29.36 -13.37 -10.71
CA THR A 21 28.09 -13.38 -10.67
C THR A 21 27.50 -12.76 -9.63
N ILE A 22 28.03 -12.54 -8.76
CA ILE A 22 27.45 -12.15 -7.74
C ILE A 22 26.72 -10.93 -7.70
N GLY A 23 27.06 -9.93 -8.12
CA GLY A 23 26.44 -8.70 -7.87
C GLY A 23 25.03 -8.59 -8.26
N ILE A 24 24.61 -9.43 -9.11
CA ILE A 24 23.32 -9.27 -9.61
C ILE A 24 22.26 -9.39 -8.59
N GLY A 25 22.38 -10.29 -7.72
CA GLY A 25 21.33 -10.52 -6.79
C GLY A 25 21.08 -9.34 -5.92
N GLU A 26 22.07 -8.58 -5.66
CA GLU A 26 21.87 -7.48 -4.79
C GLU A 26 21.04 -6.38 -5.38
N LEU A 27 21.17 -6.20 -6.65
CA LEU A 27 20.41 -5.17 -7.29
C LEU A 27 18.92 -5.44 -7.22
N ALA A 28 18.56 -6.67 -7.33
CA ALA A 28 17.16 -7.01 -7.26
C ALA A 28 16.59 -6.71 -5.89
N ALA A 29 17.35 -6.94 -4.86
CA ALA A 29 16.84 -6.69 -3.53
C ALA A 29 16.59 -5.22 -3.26
N VAL A 30 17.39 -4.35 -3.83
CA VAL A 30 17.21 -2.94 -3.60
C VAL A 30 15.93 -2.43 -4.23
N GLN A 31 15.49 -3.06 -5.29
CA GLN A 31 14.35 -2.56 -6.01
C GLN A 31 13.02 -2.83 -5.33
N ASP A 32 13.02 -3.70 -4.36
CA ASP A 32 11.78 -4.08 -3.75
C ASP A 32 11.32 -3.18 -2.63
N GLN A 33 11.98 -2.10 -2.39
CA GLN A 33 11.57 -1.23 -1.32
C GLN A 33 10.42 -0.39 -1.79
N ALA A 34 9.24 -0.90 -1.58
CA ALA A 34 8.05 -0.14 -1.88
C ALA A 34 7.92 0.99 -0.88
N PRO A 35 7.42 2.12 -1.29
CA PRO A 35 7.16 3.21 -0.36
C PRO A 35 6.18 2.77 0.70
N ASN A 36 6.24 3.39 1.84
CA ASN A 36 5.34 3.06 2.92
C ASN A 36 3.91 3.27 2.46
N ARG A 37 3.20 2.19 2.29
CA ARG A 37 1.83 2.23 1.83
C ARG A 37 0.94 1.45 2.79
N ARG A 38 -0.23 1.99 3.03
CA ARG A 38 -1.24 1.37 3.87
C ARG A 38 -2.48 1.14 3.05
N ASP A 39 -2.87 -0.11 2.90
CA ASP A 39 -4.10 -0.46 2.20
C ASP A 39 -5.21 -0.64 3.23
N VAL A 40 -6.34 0.02 3.01
CA VAL A 40 -7.48 -0.01 3.92
C VAL A 40 -8.73 -0.30 3.11
N ALA A 41 -9.45 -1.35 3.48
CA ALA A 41 -10.73 -1.68 2.89
C ALA A 41 -11.84 -1.20 3.79
N ILE A 42 -12.79 -0.46 3.24
CA ILE A 42 -13.93 0.07 3.98
C ILE A 42 -15.19 -0.35 3.25
N VAL A 43 -16.16 -0.82 4.01
CA VAL A 43 -17.50 -1.10 3.49
C VAL A 43 -18.45 -0.05 4.06
N ALA A 44 -19.20 0.58 3.18
CA ALA A 44 -20.24 1.53 3.55
C ALA A 44 -21.58 0.82 3.41
N ARG A 45 -22.26 0.57 4.51
CA ARG A 45 -23.55 -0.11 4.51
C ARG A 45 -24.35 0.29 5.73
N ASP A 46 -25.66 0.26 5.61
CA ASP A 46 -26.57 0.53 6.71
C ASP A 46 -26.23 1.82 7.47
N PHE A 47 -25.81 2.85 6.72
CA PHE A 47 -25.41 4.15 7.26
C PHE A 47 -24.24 4.07 8.22
N GLN A 48 -23.34 3.13 7.97
CA GLN A 48 -22.12 2.94 8.75
C GLN A 48 -20.94 2.68 7.84
N PHE A 49 -19.77 3.11 8.28
CA PHE A 49 -18.51 2.67 7.70
C PHE A 49 -17.94 1.52 8.54
N VAL A 50 -17.49 0.48 7.87
CA VAL A 50 -16.88 -0.66 8.56
C VAL A 50 -15.52 -0.94 7.90
N PRO A 51 -14.44 -0.71 8.60
CA PRO A 51 -14.31 -0.17 9.94
C PRO A 51 -14.59 1.34 9.97
N ASN A 52 -14.94 1.85 11.13
CA ASN A 52 -15.19 3.27 11.31
C ASN A 52 -14.00 3.97 11.98
N ARG A 53 -12.88 3.29 12.11
CA ARG A 53 -11.64 3.85 12.61
C ARG A 53 -10.49 3.34 11.78
N ILE A 54 -9.69 4.27 11.29
CA ILE A 54 -8.52 3.97 10.47
C ILE A 54 -7.31 4.57 11.19
N GLU A 55 -6.26 3.78 11.33
CA GLU A 55 -5.03 4.25 11.94
C GLU A 55 -3.88 4.07 10.96
N VAL A 56 -3.17 5.15 10.68
CA VAL A 56 -2.04 5.18 9.78
C VAL A 56 -0.92 6.01 10.40
N VAL A 57 0.24 5.99 9.78
CA VAL A 57 1.38 6.78 10.24
C VAL A 57 1.61 7.92 9.26
N GLN A 58 2.08 9.04 9.78
CA GLN A 58 2.36 10.22 8.97
C GLN A 58 3.25 9.87 7.78
N ASP A 59 2.91 10.44 6.64
CA ASP A 59 3.58 10.28 5.36
C ASP A 59 3.38 8.93 4.67
N GLU A 60 2.57 8.04 5.23
CA GLU A 60 2.17 6.86 4.49
C GLU A 60 1.27 7.24 3.31
N LEU A 61 1.41 6.51 2.22
CA LEU A 61 0.48 6.59 1.11
C LEU A 61 -0.67 5.65 1.43
N VAL A 62 -1.84 6.19 1.65
CA VAL A 62 -3.01 5.41 2.06
C VAL A 62 -3.86 5.12 0.84
N ARG A 63 -4.12 3.85 0.59
CA ARG A 63 -5.02 3.41 -0.46
C ARG A 63 -6.30 2.92 0.17
N ILE A 64 -7.40 3.56 -0.17
CA ILE A 64 -8.73 3.19 0.31
C ILE A 64 -9.45 2.41 -0.79
N THR A 65 -9.95 1.24 -0.43
CA THR A 65 -10.88 0.50 -1.28
C THR A 65 -12.24 0.60 -0.61
N LEU A 66 -13.13 1.39 -1.19
CA LEU A 66 -14.45 1.65 -0.62
C LEU A 66 -15.50 0.89 -1.40
N THR A 67 -16.23 0.03 -0.72
CA THR A 67 -17.35 -0.71 -1.31
C THR A 67 -18.65 -0.17 -0.74
N SER A 68 -19.58 0.19 -1.61
CA SER A 68 -20.88 0.73 -1.21
C SER A 68 -21.94 -0.33 -1.38
N GLU A 69 -22.61 -0.69 -0.30
CA GLU A 69 -23.65 -1.73 -0.33
C GLU A 69 -25.02 -1.12 -0.21
N GLY A 70 -25.94 -1.66 -0.97
CA GLY A 70 -27.36 -1.33 -0.87
C GLY A 70 -27.77 -0.03 -1.49
N ARG A 71 -27.00 1.01 -1.38
CA ARG A 71 -27.31 2.34 -1.87
C ARG A 71 -26.02 3.12 -2.11
N PRO A 72 -26.11 4.27 -2.76
CA PRO A 72 -24.92 5.11 -2.92
C PRO A 72 -24.46 5.66 -1.57
N HIS A 73 -23.16 5.77 -1.40
CA HIS A 73 -22.56 6.41 -0.26
C HIS A 73 -21.43 7.31 -0.71
N SER A 74 -21.05 8.26 0.10
CA SER A 74 -19.87 9.07 -0.15
C SER A 74 -18.90 8.97 1.01
N PHE A 75 -17.68 9.39 0.77
CA PHE A 75 -16.60 9.37 1.73
C PHE A 75 -15.85 10.69 1.61
N ALA A 76 -15.88 11.46 2.65
CA ALA A 76 -15.26 12.79 2.65
C ALA A 76 -14.33 12.94 3.85
N ILE A 77 -13.14 13.48 3.61
CA ILE A 77 -12.20 13.88 4.65
C ILE A 77 -11.83 15.33 4.36
N ASP A 78 -12.36 16.26 5.13
CA ASP A 78 -12.15 17.68 4.85
C ASP A 78 -10.68 18.08 4.94
N ALA A 79 -9.97 17.58 5.93
CA ALA A 79 -8.57 17.93 6.14
C ALA A 79 -7.70 17.59 4.94
N TYR A 80 -8.08 16.59 4.17
CA TYR A 80 -7.34 16.17 2.99
C TYR A 80 -8.01 16.55 1.68
N ARG A 81 -9.13 17.30 1.77
CA ARG A 81 -9.90 17.75 0.61
C ARG A 81 -10.33 16.58 -0.28
N ILE A 82 -10.72 15.50 0.36
CA ILE A 82 -11.16 14.30 -0.34
C ILE A 82 -12.67 14.22 -0.30
N VAL A 83 -13.27 14.02 -1.46
CA VAL A 83 -14.70 13.70 -1.57
C VAL A 83 -14.81 12.66 -2.66
N LYS A 84 -15.31 11.48 -2.31
CA LYS A 84 -15.50 10.37 -3.23
C LYS A 84 -16.91 9.84 -3.08
N ARG A 85 -17.45 9.33 -4.17
CA ARG A 85 -18.79 8.77 -4.18
C ARG A 85 -18.75 7.40 -4.85
N ALA A 86 -19.38 6.42 -4.21
CA ALA A 86 -19.57 5.09 -4.75
C ALA A 86 -21.06 4.84 -4.91
N GLY A 87 -21.49 4.41 -6.08
CA GLY A 87 -22.87 4.03 -6.31
C GLY A 87 -23.20 2.70 -5.65
N ALA A 88 -24.47 2.36 -5.62
CA ALA A 88 -24.92 1.11 -5.02
C ALA A 88 -24.20 -0.08 -5.67
N GLY A 89 -23.57 -0.89 -4.85
CA GLY A 89 -22.85 -2.07 -5.31
C GLY A 89 -21.50 -1.78 -5.93
N GLN A 90 -21.04 -0.53 -5.95
CA GLN A 90 -19.76 -0.18 -6.54
C GLN A 90 -18.63 -0.25 -5.53
N THR A 91 -17.45 -0.59 -6.05
CA THR A 91 -16.21 -0.49 -5.30
C THR A 91 -15.33 0.53 -6.02
N ILE A 92 -14.82 1.50 -5.28
CA ILE A 92 -13.90 2.48 -5.82
C ILE A 92 -12.60 2.45 -5.05
N VAL A 93 -11.51 2.85 -5.69
CA VAL A 93 -10.19 2.86 -5.09
C VAL A 93 -9.60 4.25 -5.28
N PHE A 94 -9.03 4.80 -4.24
CA PHE A 94 -8.35 6.08 -4.32
C PHE A 94 -7.22 6.14 -3.30
N ASP A 95 -6.24 6.98 -3.58
CA ASP A 95 -5.05 7.13 -2.75
C ASP A 95 -4.96 8.55 -2.21
N PHE A 96 -4.38 8.69 -1.03
CA PHE A 96 -3.95 9.98 -0.52
C PHE A 96 -2.74 9.80 0.39
N ARG A 97 -1.96 10.87 0.52
CA ARG A 97 -0.82 10.84 1.43
C ARG A 97 -1.23 11.43 2.77
N ALA A 98 -1.01 10.68 3.83
CA ALA A 98 -1.36 11.12 5.18
C ALA A 98 -0.27 12.05 5.71
N ASP A 99 -0.14 13.24 5.14
CA ASP A 99 0.96 14.14 5.45
C ASP A 99 0.75 14.99 6.70
N GLN A 100 -0.40 14.94 7.30
CA GLN A 100 -0.71 15.71 8.51
C GLN A 100 -1.00 14.75 9.65
N ALA A 101 -0.23 14.84 10.73
CA ALA A 101 -0.50 14.06 11.93
C ALA A 101 -1.70 14.67 12.65
N GLY A 102 -2.49 13.81 13.27
CA GLY A 102 -3.66 14.25 14.02
C GLY A 102 -4.82 13.29 13.91
N THR A 103 -5.95 13.71 14.42
CA THR A 103 -7.20 12.96 14.38
C THR A 103 -8.20 13.72 13.53
N PHE A 104 -8.73 13.07 12.52
CA PHE A 104 -9.63 13.68 11.56
C PHE A 104 -10.90 12.86 11.43
N SER A 105 -11.99 13.53 11.06
CA SER A 105 -13.25 12.86 10.82
C SER A 105 -13.38 12.53 9.34
N PHE A 106 -13.93 11.37 9.03
CA PHE A 106 -14.45 11.13 7.68
C PHE A 106 -15.95 10.85 7.78
N TYR A 107 -16.67 11.17 6.73
CA TYR A 107 -18.13 11.14 6.81
C TYR A 107 -18.76 11.03 5.42
N CYS A 108 -20.06 10.74 5.42
CA CYS A 108 -20.87 10.77 4.21
C CYS A 108 -21.46 12.16 4.03
N ASN A 109 -21.33 12.71 2.84
CA ASN A 109 -21.80 14.08 2.58
C ASN A 109 -22.96 14.17 1.58
N LEU A 110 -23.67 13.07 1.31
CA LEU A 110 -24.81 13.10 0.43
C LEU A 110 -25.99 13.78 1.12
N THR A 111 -26.46 14.86 0.53
CA THR A 111 -27.55 15.63 1.13
C THR A 111 -28.93 15.06 0.83
N SER A 112 -29.01 14.23 -0.20
CA SER A 112 -30.28 13.62 -0.59
C SER A 112 -30.69 12.45 0.30
N VAL A 113 -29.81 12.02 1.20
CA VAL A 113 -30.07 10.90 2.10
C VAL A 113 -29.89 11.43 3.53
N PRO A 114 -30.99 11.63 4.28
CA PRO A 114 -30.89 12.26 5.60
C PRO A 114 -29.95 11.55 6.58
N GLN A 115 -29.93 10.23 6.57
CA GLN A 115 -29.11 9.47 7.50
C GLN A 115 -27.61 9.54 7.18
N CYS A 116 -27.26 10.00 5.99
CA CYS A 116 -25.87 10.10 5.58
C CYS A 116 -25.09 11.03 6.51
N LYS A 117 -25.72 12.09 7.01
CA LYS A 117 -25.04 13.04 7.88
C LYS A 117 -24.55 12.46 9.18
N ASP A 118 -25.13 11.36 9.62
CA ASP A 118 -24.74 10.71 10.88
C ASP A 118 -23.73 9.59 10.66
N MET A 119 -23.37 9.34 9.42
CA MET A 119 -22.45 8.29 9.04
C MET A 119 -21.02 8.82 9.10
N LYS A 120 -20.29 8.46 10.12
CA LYS A 120 -18.98 9.04 10.43
C LYS A 120 -17.98 7.99 10.86
N GLY A 121 -16.72 8.32 10.70
CA GLY A 121 -15.60 7.55 11.22
C GLY A 121 -14.44 8.45 11.58
N THR A 122 -13.38 7.86 12.08
CA THR A 122 -12.20 8.58 12.56
C THR A 122 -10.96 8.08 11.85
N LEU A 123 -10.18 9.01 11.34
CA LEU A 123 -8.84 8.74 10.81
C LEU A 123 -7.82 9.26 11.82
N VAL A 124 -6.96 8.39 12.31
CA VAL A 124 -5.87 8.77 13.19
C VAL A 124 -4.57 8.64 12.41
N VAL A 125 -3.84 9.74 12.31
CA VAL A 125 -2.54 9.79 11.67
C VAL A 125 -1.51 10.01 12.78
N ALA A 126 -0.78 8.98 13.12
CA ALA A 126 0.23 9.07 14.16
C ALA A 126 1.45 9.78 13.63
N PRO A 127 2.09 10.65 14.40
CA PRO A 127 3.32 11.30 13.95
C PRO A 127 4.42 10.25 13.78
N LYS A 128 5.33 10.48 12.86
CA LYS A 128 6.47 9.60 12.61
C LYS A 128 7.68 10.01 13.44
#